data_22c950af7f06b43ed6b303a59467a33c
#
_entry.id   22c950af7f06b43ed6b303a59467a33c
#
_cell.length_a   1.000
_cell.length_b   1.000
_cell.length_c   1.000
_cell.angle_alpha   90.00
_cell.angle_beta   90.00
_cell.angle_gamma   90.00
#
_symmetry.space_group_name_H-M   'P 1'
#
loop_
_entity.id
_entity.type
_entity.pdbx_description
1 polymer ?
#
loop_
_entity_poly.entity_id
_entity_poly.type
_entity_poly.pdbx_seq_one_letter_code
_entity_poly.pdbx_strand_id
1 'polypeptide(L)'
;MPPNSQSWGLYRGTGLPGATQEEWPEAPAWRSFGGGPELPPPPVEDPCAPAVLGTIRQPLPAPPDEVARVNVALHLRRPLLVTGEPGTGKSSLAYRISGELGLGPVLRWQITSLSTLREGLYDGTYDGPHDATYDGTHEGRDEGGHDGGIRLGPLGTAFLPYRRPRVLLIDRLDRAEISLPEDLCTVLTAGGFSLPGGAVRCRAFPVVVITTTGERDLPSDLVRRCVTLRTQRPGPDLLRAIAANRFPAEPGRPGPAPDAVDAFVERATATEGPVLERFLDALRLAADGVLQAVAEGGNWQEAVDTLWQWTAPEEP
;
A
#
# COMPACT_ATOMS: atom_id res chain seq x y z
N MET A 1 -26.93 21.47 -9.49
CA MET A 1 -27.25 20.03 -9.50
C MET A 1 -26.21 19.33 -8.66
N PRO A 2 -26.57 18.45 -7.74
CA PRO A 2 -25.54 17.63 -7.07
C PRO A 2 -24.85 16.76 -8.14
N PRO A 3 -23.52 16.55 -8.04
CA PRO A 3 -22.81 15.71 -8.99
C PRO A 3 -23.43 14.30 -8.96
N ASN A 4 -23.57 13.73 -10.15
CA ASN A 4 -24.14 12.41 -10.35
C ASN A 4 -23.40 11.41 -9.44
N SER A 5 -24.11 10.69 -8.60
CA SER A 5 -23.54 9.80 -7.57
C SER A 5 -22.59 8.74 -8.14
N GLN A 6 -22.60 8.51 -9.44
CA GLN A 6 -21.68 7.59 -10.14
C GLN A 6 -20.28 8.19 -10.39
N SER A 7 -20.11 9.51 -10.41
CA SER A 7 -18.80 10.15 -10.66
C SER A 7 -17.93 10.30 -9.40
N TRP A 8 -18.53 10.22 -8.22
CA TRP A 8 -17.82 10.38 -6.94
C TRP A 8 -17.06 9.13 -6.52
N GLY A 9 -17.60 7.94 -6.74
CA GLY A 9 -17.07 6.67 -6.23
C GLY A 9 -16.03 6.03 -7.15
N LEU A 10 -14.82 6.58 -7.24
CA LEU A 10 -13.70 5.97 -7.95
C LEU A 10 -13.28 4.67 -7.29
N TYR A 11 -12.96 4.73 -6.00
CA TYR A 11 -12.64 3.59 -5.16
C TYR A 11 -13.92 3.08 -4.48
N ARG A 12 -14.19 1.80 -4.61
CA ARG A 12 -15.38 1.12 -4.06
C ARG A 12 -15.09 0.27 -2.83
N GLY A 13 -13.80 0.03 -2.57
CA GLY A 13 -13.35 -0.75 -1.44
C GLY A 13 -13.58 -2.26 -1.59
N THR A 14 -13.66 -2.75 -2.81
CA THR A 14 -13.82 -4.18 -3.08
C THR A 14 -12.48 -4.91 -3.10
N GLY A 15 -11.40 -4.20 -3.40
CA GLY A 15 -10.07 -4.77 -3.63
C GLY A 15 -9.97 -5.63 -4.89
N LEU A 16 -11.08 -5.86 -5.61
CA LEU A 16 -11.07 -6.59 -6.87
C LEU A 16 -10.42 -5.75 -7.96
N PRO A 17 -9.62 -6.37 -8.86
CA PRO A 17 -9.09 -5.67 -10.00
C PRO A 17 -10.23 -5.00 -10.80
N GLY A 18 -10.15 -3.68 -10.92
CA GLY A 18 -11.11 -2.90 -11.69
C GLY A 18 -10.67 -2.71 -13.14
N ALA A 19 -11.63 -2.30 -13.99
CA ALA A 19 -11.29 -1.80 -15.31
C ALA A 19 -10.45 -0.52 -15.14
N THR A 20 -9.43 -0.40 -15.96
CA THR A 20 -8.57 0.78 -15.98
C THR A 20 -9.42 2.04 -16.16
N GLN A 21 -9.43 2.93 -15.18
CA GLN A 21 -10.17 4.17 -15.24
C GLN A 21 -9.53 5.10 -16.28
N GLU A 22 -10.19 5.31 -17.41
CA GLU A 22 -9.64 6.16 -18.49
C GLU A 22 -9.70 7.65 -18.15
N GLU A 23 -10.75 8.06 -17.46
CA GLU A 23 -10.96 9.46 -17.07
C GLU A 23 -10.79 9.64 -15.56
N TRP A 24 -9.84 10.50 -15.20
CA TRP A 24 -9.65 10.92 -13.81
C TRP A 24 -10.37 12.25 -13.60
N PRO A 25 -10.95 12.48 -12.39
CA PRO A 25 -11.51 13.77 -12.05
C PRO A 25 -10.49 14.88 -12.28
N GLU A 26 -10.95 16.02 -12.77
CA GLU A 26 -10.12 17.19 -12.94
C GLU A 26 -9.44 17.55 -11.60
N ALA A 27 -8.14 17.82 -11.68
CA ALA A 27 -7.41 18.22 -10.49
C ALA A 27 -7.81 19.64 -10.07
N PRO A 28 -7.92 19.92 -8.75
CA PRO A 28 -8.05 21.31 -8.32
C PRO A 28 -6.92 22.17 -8.90
N ALA A 29 -7.19 23.41 -9.28
CA ALA A 29 -6.20 24.28 -9.93
C ALA A 29 -4.88 24.40 -9.17
N TRP A 30 -4.93 24.38 -7.84
CA TRP A 30 -3.75 24.40 -6.96
C TRP A 30 -3.02 23.05 -6.84
N ARG A 31 -3.46 22.03 -7.58
CA ARG A 31 -2.86 20.69 -7.69
C ARG A 31 -2.55 20.30 -9.13
N SER A 32 -2.49 21.28 -10.02
CA SER A 32 -2.06 21.13 -11.41
C SER A 32 -0.62 21.64 -11.53
N PHE A 33 0.33 20.73 -11.75
CA PHE A 33 1.78 21.05 -11.71
C PHE A 33 2.42 21.15 -13.09
N GLY A 34 1.70 20.79 -14.16
CA GLY A 34 2.11 21.01 -15.55
C GLY A 34 3.37 20.22 -15.98
N GLY A 35 3.64 19.09 -15.37
CA GLY A 35 4.76 18.22 -15.76
C GLY A 35 4.63 17.69 -17.19
N GLY A 36 5.75 17.48 -17.84
CA GLY A 36 5.84 16.93 -19.21
C GLY A 36 7.29 16.81 -19.67
N PRO A 37 7.56 16.13 -20.80
CA PRO A 37 6.60 15.43 -21.68
C PRO A 37 5.89 14.27 -20.99
N GLU A 38 4.72 13.87 -21.54
CA GLU A 38 3.91 12.80 -20.96
C GLU A 38 4.61 11.44 -21.16
N LEU A 39 4.71 10.68 -20.06
CA LEU A 39 5.23 9.32 -20.10
C LEU A 39 4.11 8.29 -20.29
N PRO A 40 4.41 7.16 -20.97
CA PRO A 40 3.47 6.06 -21.10
C PRO A 40 3.09 5.51 -19.71
N PRO A 41 1.86 4.96 -19.56
CA PRO A 41 1.45 4.36 -18.30
C PRO A 41 2.31 3.12 -18.02
N PRO A 42 2.62 2.84 -16.76
CA PRO A 42 3.29 1.61 -16.35
C PRO A 42 2.40 0.38 -16.62
N PRO A 43 2.97 -0.84 -16.61
CA PRO A 43 2.18 -2.07 -16.61
C PRO A 43 1.08 -2.03 -15.53
N VAL A 44 -0.09 -2.62 -15.80
CA VAL A 44 -1.20 -2.63 -14.85
C VAL A 44 -0.94 -3.61 -13.70
N GLU A 45 -0.26 -4.71 -13.99
CA GLU A 45 0.01 -5.78 -13.03
C GLU A 45 1.10 -5.37 -12.04
N ASP A 46 0.83 -5.61 -10.76
CA ASP A 46 1.80 -5.44 -9.67
C ASP A 46 2.31 -6.82 -9.22
N PRO A 47 3.57 -7.18 -9.48
CA PRO A 47 4.13 -8.47 -9.08
C PRO A 47 4.22 -8.65 -7.55
N CYS A 48 4.19 -7.57 -6.78
CA CYS A 48 4.25 -7.60 -5.32
C CYS A 48 2.86 -7.73 -4.67
N ALA A 49 1.78 -7.39 -5.39
CA ALA A 49 0.43 -7.40 -4.84
C ALA A 49 0.00 -8.78 -4.30
N PRO A 50 0.28 -9.93 -4.98
CA PRO A 50 -0.07 -11.24 -4.46
C PRO A 50 0.62 -11.59 -3.13
N ALA A 51 1.84 -11.11 -2.91
CA ALA A 51 2.55 -11.32 -1.65
C ALA A 51 1.89 -10.55 -0.49
N VAL A 52 1.30 -9.39 -0.77
CA VAL A 52 0.65 -8.52 0.23
C VAL A 52 -0.82 -8.89 0.45
N LEU A 53 -1.58 -9.09 -0.62
CA LEU A 53 -3.03 -9.26 -0.57
C LEU A 53 -3.49 -10.73 -0.71
N GLY A 54 -2.63 -11.62 -1.20
CA GLY A 54 -3.04 -12.91 -1.74
C GLY A 54 -3.60 -12.75 -3.17
N THR A 55 -4.12 -13.84 -3.72
CA THR A 55 -4.80 -13.80 -5.02
C THR A 55 -6.24 -13.35 -4.81
N ILE A 56 -6.54 -12.10 -5.13
CA ILE A 56 -7.88 -11.52 -4.90
C ILE A 56 -8.89 -12.14 -5.87
N ARG A 57 -9.71 -13.05 -5.37
CA ARG A 57 -10.81 -13.72 -6.08
C ARG A 57 -12.18 -13.32 -5.55
N GLN A 58 -12.22 -12.84 -4.30
CA GLN A 58 -13.43 -12.40 -3.62
C GLN A 58 -13.25 -10.98 -3.09
N PRO A 59 -14.32 -10.17 -3.01
CA PRO A 59 -14.24 -8.83 -2.46
C PRO A 59 -13.65 -8.84 -1.04
N LEU A 60 -12.76 -7.88 -0.79
CA LEU A 60 -12.28 -7.55 0.56
C LEU A 60 -13.14 -6.38 1.05
N PRO A 61 -14.15 -6.61 1.90
CA PRO A 61 -15.08 -5.56 2.30
C PRO A 61 -14.36 -4.44 3.05
N ALA A 62 -14.50 -3.21 2.54
CA ALA A 62 -13.96 -2.00 3.16
C ALA A 62 -15.05 -1.31 4.01
N PRO A 63 -14.68 -0.76 5.18
CA PRO A 63 -15.59 0.11 5.92
C PRO A 63 -16.01 1.33 5.09
N PRO A 64 -17.27 1.82 5.23
CA PRO A 64 -17.74 2.99 4.47
C PRO A 64 -16.87 4.25 4.68
N ASP A 65 -16.30 4.45 5.87
CA ASP A 65 -15.39 5.57 6.16
C ASP A 65 -14.08 5.46 5.37
N GLU A 66 -13.53 4.26 5.17
CA GLU A 66 -12.36 4.03 4.30
C GLU A 66 -12.68 4.45 2.88
N VAL A 67 -13.81 3.96 2.33
CA VAL A 67 -14.23 4.28 0.95
C VAL A 67 -14.41 5.80 0.78
N ALA A 68 -15.08 6.44 1.74
CA ALA A 68 -15.32 7.88 1.69
C ALA A 68 -13.99 8.67 1.72
N ARG A 69 -13.09 8.37 2.66
CA ARG A 69 -11.82 9.11 2.82
C ARG A 69 -10.85 8.88 1.67
N VAL A 70 -10.79 7.66 1.14
CA VAL A 70 -9.99 7.37 -0.06
C VAL A 70 -10.50 8.22 -1.23
N ASN A 71 -11.81 8.24 -1.49
CA ASN A 71 -12.36 9.06 -2.57
C ASN A 71 -12.11 10.55 -2.34
N VAL A 72 -12.23 11.07 -1.12
CA VAL A 72 -11.87 12.46 -0.79
C VAL A 72 -10.40 12.73 -1.15
N ALA A 73 -9.49 11.84 -0.77
CA ALA A 73 -8.06 11.99 -1.08
C ALA A 73 -7.81 11.99 -2.59
N LEU A 74 -8.46 11.10 -3.34
CA LEU A 74 -8.35 10.99 -4.80
C LEU A 74 -8.86 12.26 -5.50
N HIS A 75 -10.03 12.77 -5.14
CA HIS A 75 -10.60 13.97 -5.76
C HIS A 75 -9.83 15.24 -5.43
N LEU A 76 -9.37 15.39 -4.19
CA LEU A 76 -8.61 16.55 -3.74
C LEU A 76 -7.12 16.47 -4.04
N ARG A 77 -6.63 15.36 -4.59
CA ARG A 77 -5.20 15.10 -4.81
C ARG A 77 -4.38 15.35 -3.52
N ARG A 78 -4.91 14.88 -2.39
CA ARG A 78 -4.25 14.99 -1.09
C ARG A 78 -3.67 13.65 -0.68
N PRO A 79 -2.51 13.63 0.01
CA PRO A 79 -2.02 12.41 0.64
C PRO A 79 -3.05 11.84 1.62
N LEU A 80 -3.13 10.52 1.69
CA LEU A 80 -3.91 9.78 2.68
C LEU A 80 -2.98 9.36 3.82
N LEU A 81 -3.19 9.89 5.02
CA LEU A 81 -2.48 9.48 6.23
C LEU A 81 -3.29 8.41 6.95
N VAL A 82 -2.76 7.19 6.95
CA VAL A 82 -3.40 6.00 7.50
C VAL A 82 -2.78 5.68 8.85
N THR A 83 -3.57 5.78 9.90
CA THR A 83 -3.16 5.50 11.28
C THR A 83 -3.85 4.24 11.81
N GLY A 84 -3.29 3.62 12.81
CA GLY A 84 -3.90 2.45 13.47
C GLY A 84 -2.87 1.47 14.01
N GLU A 85 -3.33 0.48 14.75
CA GLU A 85 -2.49 -0.56 15.34
C GLU A 85 -1.74 -1.38 14.26
N PRO A 86 -0.62 -2.02 14.61
CA PRO A 86 0.03 -3.01 13.74
C PRO A 86 -0.96 -4.08 13.26
N GLY A 87 -0.80 -4.59 12.05
CA GLY A 87 -1.64 -5.67 11.51
C GLY A 87 -3.06 -5.27 11.08
N THR A 88 -3.43 -3.97 11.08
CA THR A 88 -4.76 -3.50 10.66
C THR A 88 -4.90 -3.24 9.16
N GLY A 89 -3.93 -3.66 8.34
CA GLY A 89 -4.01 -3.54 6.88
C GLY A 89 -3.65 -2.16 6.32
N LYS A 90 -2.96 -1.29 7.08
CA LYS A 90 -2.58 0.07 6.62
C LYS A 90 -1.82 0.06 5.29
N SER A 91 -0.76 -0.74 5.19
CA SER A 91 0.08 -0.78 3.99
C SER A 91 -0.63 -1.50 2.83
N SER A 92 -1.48 -2.49 3.10
CA SER A 92 -2.24 -3.21 2.08
C SER A 92 -3.28 -2.33 1.38
N LEU A 93 -3.72 -1.23 2.01
CA LEU A 93 -4.65 -0.28 1.40
C LEU A 93 -4.09 0.32 0.10
N ALA A 94 -2.79 0.63 0.03
CA ALA A 94 -2.16 1.13 -1.19
C ALA A 94 -2.29 0.14 -2.36
N TYR A 95 -2.08 -1.15 -2.09
CA TYR A 95 -2.23 -2.21 -3.09
C TYR A 95 -3.69 -2.43 -3.50
N ARG A 96 -4.64 -2.33 -2.56
CA ARG A 96 -6.08 -2.40 -2.87
C ARG A 96 -6.51 -1.23 -3.76
N ILE A 97 -6.07 -0.02 -3.46
CA ILE A 97 -6.34 1.17 -4.30
C ILE A 97 -5.74 0.99 -5.69
N SER A 98 -4.48 0.57 -5.76
CA SER A 98 -3.79 0.39 -7.05
C SER A 98 -4.45 -0.68 -7.91
N GLY A 99 -4.74 -1.85 -7.34
CA GLY A 99 -5.38 -2.96 -8.04
C GLY A 99 -6.79 -2.60 -8.52
N GLU A 100 -7.62 -2.01 -7.66
CA GLU A 100 -9.00 -1.65 -7.99
C GLU A 100 -9.07 -0.56 -9.08
N LEU A 101 -8.13 0.39 -9.09
CA LEU A 101 -8.11 1.50 -10.04
C LEU A 101 -7.20 1.26 -11.26
N GLY A 102 -6.52 0.12 -11.33
CA GLY A 102 -5.63 -0.22 -12.43
C GLY A 102 -4.46 0.76 -12.59
N LEU A 103 -3.81 1.17 -11.48
CA LEU A 103 -2.75 2.18 -11.46
C LEU A 103 -1.32 1.59 -11.57
N GLY A 104 -1.23 0.27 -11.72
CA GLY A 104 0.04 -0.44 -11.86
C GLY A 104 0.76 -0.69 -10.53
N PRO A 105 2.04 -1.06 -10.57
CA PRO A 105 2.79 -1.45 -9.38
C PRO A 105 2.86 -0.33 -8.34
N VAL A 106 2.67 -0.70 -7.06
CA VAL A 106 2.83 0.22 -5.95
C VAL A 106 4.30 0.57 -5.76
N LEU A 107 4.60 1.85 -5.78
CA LEU A 107 5.92 2.37 -5.44
C LEU A 107 6.05 2.39 -3.93
N ARG A 108 6.72 1.38 -3.36
CA ARG A 108 6.86 1.25 -1.91
C ARG A 108 8.16 1.88 -1.43
N TRP A 109 8.05 2.82 -0.51
CA TRP A 109 9.15 3.38 0.25
C TRP A 109 9.02 3.00 1.72
N GLN A 110 9.82 1.99 2.11
CA GLN A 110 9.88 1.50 3.49
C GLN A 110 10.76 2.45 4.31
N ILE A 111 10.15 3.14 5.27
CA ILE A 111 10.88 4.10 6.12
C ILE A 111 11.56 3.39 7.28
N THR A 112 12.79 3.78 7.51
CA THR A 112 13.62 3.40 8.66
C THR A 112 14.17 4.66 9.32
N SER A 113 14.85 4.53 10.46
CA SER A 113 15.53 5.65 11.12
C SER A 113 16.68 6.26 10.29
N LEU A 114 17.17 5.55 9.27
CA LEU A 114 18.24 5.99 8.38
C LEU A 114 17.72 6.56 7.06
N SER A 115 16.40 6.47 6.80
CA SER A 115 15.83 6.93 5.55
C SER A 115 15.94 8.45 5.39
N THR A 116 16.39 8.87 4.22
CA THR A 116 16.54 10.28 3.85
C THR A 116 15.63 10.65 2.69
N LEU A 117 15.24 11.92 2.58
CA LEU A 117 14.46 12.40 1.44
C LEU A 117 15.15 12.09 0.10
N ARG A 118 16.47 12.22 0.06
CA ARG A 118 17.28 11.96 -1.14
C ARG A 118 17.08 10.51 -1.64
N GLU A 119 17.16 9.51 -0.76
CA GLU A 119 16.94 8.10 -1.13
C GLU A 119 15.53 7.87 -1.69
N GLY A 120 14.53 8.54 -1.14
CA GLY A 120 13.17 8.48 -1.67
C GLY A 120 13.06 9.08 -3.07
N LEU A 121 13.85 10.13 -3.36
CA LEU A 121 13.83 10.84 -4.63
C LEU A 121 14.75 10.21 -5.67
N TYR A 122 16.02 10.00 -5.33
CA TYR A 122 17.01 9.43 -6.25
C TYR A 122 18.26 8.95 -5.53
N ASP A 123 18.97 8.03 -6.18
CA ASP A 123 20.30 7.56 -5.81
C ASP A 123 21.28 7.78 -6.98
N GLY A 124 22.57 7.86 -6.66
CA GLY A 124 23.65 8.06 -7.63
C GLY A 124 24.21 9.49 -7.68
N THR A 125 25.32 9.61 -8.38
CA THR A 125 25.99 10.88 -8.68
C THR A 125 25.75 11.24 -10.13
N TYR A 126 25.37 12.47 -10.39
CA TYR A 126 25.25 13.00 -11.76
C TYR A 126 26.60 13.52 -12.20
N ASP A 127 27.27 12.80 -13.10
CA ASP A 127 28.54 13.20 -13.73
C ASP A 127 28.38 13.78 -15.15
N GLY A 128 27.12 14.08 -15.56
CA GLY A 128 26.81 14.59 -16.90
C GLY A 128 26.82 16.12 -17.01
N PRO A 129 26.81 16.67 -18.24
CA PRO A 129 26.74 18.10 -18.48
C PRO A 129 25.43 18.69 -17.94
N HIS A 130 25.50 19.91 -17.41
CA HIS A 130 24.39 20.61 -16.73
C HIS A 130 23.14 20.88 -17.60
N ASP A 131 23.15 20.51 -18.89
CA ASP A 131 22.08 20.79 -19.86
C ASP A 131 21.29 19.52 -20.30
N ALA A 132 21.48 18.37 -19.67
CA ALA A 132 20.75 17.16 -20.03
C ALA A 132 19.31 17.21 -19.52
N THR A 133 18.36 17.35 -20.41
CA THR A 133 16.95 17.15 -20.14
C THR A 133 16.72 15.67 -19.84
N TYR A 134 16.19 15.35 -18.65
CA TYR A 134 15.82 14.00 -18.28
C TYR A 134 14.72 13.49 -19.23
N ASP A 135 15.02 12.51 -20.07
CA ASP A 135 14.11 11.97 -21.10
C ASP A 135 13.23 10.81 -20.64
N GLY A 136 13.32 10.41 -19.38
CA GLY A 136 12.43 9.40 -18.78
C GLY A 136 12.64 7.95 -19.26
N THR A 137 13.65 7.67 -20.08
CA THR A 137 13.80 6.36 -20.75
C THR A 137 14.65 5.33 -20.01
N HIS A 138 15.22 5.66 -18.85
CA HIS A 138 16.03 4.73 -18.06
C HIS A 138 15.19 3.93 -17.04
N GLU A 139 14.29 3.07 -17.53
CA GLU A 139 13.90 1.88 -16.79
C GLU A 139 15.04 0.86 -16.88
N GLY A 140 15.67 0.60 -15.74
CA GLY A 140 16.89 -0.16 -15.58
C GLY A 140 17.01 -1.44 -16.40
N ARG A 141 18.04 -1.49 -17.22
CA ARG A 141 18.77 -2.71 -17.55
C ARG A 141 20.18 -2.57 -17.04
N ASP A 142 20.44 -3.19 -15.90
CA ASP A 142 21.76 -3.49 -15.43
C ASP A 142 22.31 -4.68 -16.22
N GLU A 143 23.19 -4.43 -17.18
CA GLU A 143 24.24 -5.36 -17.56
C GLU A 143 25.55 -4.55 -17.66
N GLY A 144 26.28 -4.52 -16.55
CA GLY A 144 27.73 -4.41 -16.53
C GLY A 144 28.37 -3.16 -17.16
N GLY A 145 27.97 -1.95 -16.77
CA GLY A 145 28.71 -0.73 -17.13
C GLY A 145 28.53 0.32 -16.04
N HIS A 146 29.63 0.78 -15.44
CA HIS A 146 29.66 1.93 -14.53
C HIS A 146 29.39 3.21 -15.34
N ASP A 147 28.13 3.44 -15.70
CA ASP A 147 27.69 4.71 -16.21
C ASP A 147 26.94 5.42 -15.05
N GLY A 148 27.49 6.54 -14.59
CA GLY A 148 27.03 7.28 -13.41
C GLY A 148 25.65 7.93 -13.60
N GLY A 149 24.63 7.12 -13.94
CA GLY A 149 23.26 7.57 -14.12
C GLY A 149 22.53 7.78 -12.80
N ILE A 150 21.65 8.78 -12.76
CA ILE A 150 20.72 8.98 -11.65
C ILE A 150 19.63 7.89 -11.71
N ARG A 151 19.51 7.10 -10.65
CA ARG A 151 18.40 6.16 -10.45
C ARG A 151 17.35 6.81 -9.58
N LEU A 152 16.10 6.87 -10.04
CA LEU A 152 15.00 7.41 -9.24
C LEU A 152 14.58 6.44 -8.15
N GLY A 153 14.38 6.98 -6.95
CA GLY A 153 13.72 6.29 -5.85
C GLY A 153 12.19 6.24 -6.02
N PRO A 154 11.47 5.59 -5.09
CA PRO A 154 10.01 5.45 -5.17
C PRO A 154 9.27 6.78 -5.24
N LEU A 155 9.68 7.76 -4.43
CA LEU A 155 9.10 9.11 -4.42
C LEU A 155 9.41 9.87 -5.72
N GLY A 156 10.65 9.81 -6.19
CA GLY A 156 11.06 10.42 -7.45
C GLY A 156 10.31 9.85 -8.65
N THR A 157 10.19 8.52 -8.73
CA THR A 157 9.42 7.82 -9.76
C THR A 157 7.95 8.21 -9.73
N ALA A 158 7.36 8.40 -8.53
CA ALA A 158 5.96 8.81 -8.40
C ALA A 158 5.67 10.19 -8.98
N PHE A 159 6.67 11.09 -9.02
CA PHE A 159 6.55 12.44 -9.57
C PHE A 159 6.86 12.54 -11.07
N LEU A 160 7.20 11.46 -11.72
CA LEU A 160 7.33 11.47 -13.17
C LEU A 160 6.02 11.87 -13.85
N PRO A 161 6.07 12.53 -15.03
CA PRO A 161 4.90 13.12 -15.67
C PRO A 161 3.99 12.08 -16.35
N TYR A 162 3.58 11.06 -15.62
CA TYR A 162 2.62 10.08 -16.11
C TYR A 162 1.24 10.71 -16.34
N ARG A 163 0.55 10.23 -17.35
CA ARG A 163 -0.85 10.61 -17.62
C ARG A 163 -1.78 10.25 -16.47
N ARG A 164 -1.51 9.11 -15.80
CA ARG A 164 -2.26 8.61 -14.66
C ARG A 164 -1.40 8.67 -13.40
N PRO A 165 -2.01 8.90 -12.23
CA PRO A 165 -1.24 8.89 -10.99
C PRO A 165 -0.66 7.50 -10.73
N ARG A 166 0.58 7.45 -10.23
CA ARG A 166 1.14 6.26 -9.60
C ARG A 166 0.69 6.19 -8.15
N VAL A 167 0.64 4.99 -7.59
CA VAL A 167 0.43 4.83 -6.15
C VAL A 167 1.78 4.78 -5.46
N LEU A 168 1.97 5.69 -4.49
CA LEU A 168 3.15 5.75 -3.64
C LEU A 168 2.76 5.37 -2.20
N LEU A 169 3.38 4.33 -1.68
CA LEU A 169 3.26 3.92 -0.29
C LEU A 169 4.50 4.37 0.49
N ILE A 170 4.35 5.33 1.39
CA ILE A 170 5.36 5.73 2.37
C ILE A 170 5.04 5.00 3.67
N ASP A 171 5.77 3.92 3.92
CA ASP A 171 5.40 2.93 4.93
C ASP A 171 6.14 3.18 6.25
N ARG A 172 5.39 3.46 7.34
CA ARG A 172 5.88 3.73 8.69
C ARG A 172 6.69 5.03 8.82
N LEU A 173 6.09 6.15 8.38
CA LEU A 173 6.75 7.46 8.40
C LEU A 173 7.13 7.92 9.82
N ASP A 174 6.45 7.46 10.85
CA ASP A 174 6.75 7.71 12.26
C ASP A 174 8.11 7.14 12.74
N ARG A 175 8.78 6.29 11.94
CA ARG A 175 10.14 5.82 12.20
C ARG A 175 11.23 6.73 11.69
N ALA A 176 10.89 7.67 10.82
CA ALA A 176 11.85 8.60 10.24
C ALA A 176 12.43 9.55 11.30
N GLU A 177 13.59 10.13 11.00
CA GLU A 177 14.05 11.31 11.71
C GLU A 177 13.08 12.48 11.50
N ILE A 178 13.10 13.45 12.42
CA ILE A 178 12.13 14.57 12.46
C ILE A 178 12.15 15.42 11.18
N SER A 179 13.30 15.57 10.55
CA SER A 179 13.47 16.37 9.33
C SER A 179 12.76 15.78 8.11
N LEU A 180 12.73 14.44 7.98
CA LEU A 180 12.18 13.80 6.79
C LEU A 180 10.68 14.11 6.55
N PRO A 181 9.79 14.06 7.55
CA PRO A 181 8.38 14.43 7.35
C PRO A 181 8.17 15.90 6.96
N GLU A 182 9.03 16.82 7.44
CA GLU A 182 8.99 18.24 7.08
C GLU A 182 9.44 18.48 5.64
N ASP A 183 10.55 17.87 5.24
CA ASP A 183 11.08 17.93 3.88
C ASP A 183 10.12 17.30 2.88
N LEU A 184 9.52 16.16 3.24
CA LEU A 184 8.49 15.47 2.46
C LEU A 184 7.29 16.39 2.20
N CYS A 185 6.86 17.16 3.20
CA CYS A 185 5.76 18.11 3.08
C CYS A 185 6.06 19.16 1.98
N THR A 186 7.30 19.61 1.88
CA THR A 186 7.75 20.58 0.85
C THR A 186 7.64 19.98 -0.55
N VAL A 187 8.16 18.78 -0.78
CA VAL A 187 8.13 18.09 -2.07
C VAL A 187 6.68 17.75 -2.50
N LEU A 188 5.86 17.26 -1.58
CA LEU A 188 4.44 16.97 -1.84
C LEU A 188 3.65 18.24 -2.18
N THR A 189 4.03 19.39 -1.64
CA THR A 189 3.39 20.68 -1.94
C THR A 189 3.82 21.21 -3.30
N ALA A 190 5.11 21.05 -3.66
CA ALA A 190 5.66 21.49 -4.93
C ALA A 190 5.21 20.63 -6.11
N GLY A 191 4.77 19.38 -5.86
CA GLY A 191 4.42 18.39 -6.89
C GLY A 191 5.61 17.98 -7.74
N GLY A 192 6.82 18.05 -7.19
CA GLY A 192 8.07 17.73 -7.89
C GLY A 192 9.30 18.10 -7.08
N PHE A 193 10.46 17.94 -7.69
CA PHE A 193 11.77 18.18 -7.09
C PHE A 193 12.80 18.57 -8.16
N SER A 194 13.95 19.08 -7.73
CA SER A 194 15.06 19.42 -8.61
C SER A 194 16.15 18.37 -8.58
N LEU A 195 16.69 18.07 -9.75
CA LEU A 195 17.89 17.26 -9.98
C LEU A 195 19.01 18.14 -10.50
N PRO A 196 20.29 17.71 -10.38
CA PRO A 196 21.37 18.29 -11.14
C PRO A 196 21.10 18.10 -12.64
N GLY A 197 20.67 19.07 -13.37
CA GLY A 197 20.32 18.98 -14.79
C GLY A 197 18.84 19.21 -15.12
N GLY A 198 17.98 19.45 -14.13
CA GLY A 198 16.59 19.79 -14.42
C GLY A 198 15.66 19.64 -13.24
N ALA A 199 14.38 19.89 -13.48
CA ALA A 199 13.32 19.72 -12.52
C ALA A 199 12.33 18.63 -12.98
N VAL A 200 11.98 17.73 -12.08
CA VAL A 200 10.92 16.73 -12.27
C VAL A 200 9.64 17.29 -11.67
N ARG A 201 8.56 17.31 -12.45
CA ARG A 201 7.23 17.72 -11.98
C ARG A 201 6.20 16.72 -12.45
N CYS A 202 5.28 16.36 -11.59
CA CYS A 202 4.22 15.45 -11.96
C CYS A 202 3.20 16.14 -12.90
N ARG A 203 2.61 15.35 -13.78
CA ARG A 203 1.43 15.71 -14.56
C ARG A 203 0.17 15.33 -13.78
N ALA A 204 0.06 14.05 -13.42
CA ALA A 204 -0.94 13.58 -12.48
C ALA A 204 -0.30 13.43 -11.09
N PHE A 205 -0.84 14.14 -10.09
CA PHE A 205 -0.33 14.01 -8.71
C PHE A 205 -0.52 12.58 -8.21
N PRO A 206 0.53 11.93 -7.67
CA PRO A 206 0.45 10.54 -7.22
C PRO A 206 -0.60 10.33 -6.12
N VAL A 207 -1.17 9.14 -6.08
CA VAL A 207 -1.97 8.68 -4.93
C VAL A 207 -0.99 8.31 -3.82
N VAL A 208 -0.80 9.21 -2.88
CA VAL A 208 0.17 9.03 -1.78
C VAL A 208 -0.55 8.45 -0.57
N VAL A 209 -0.12 7.26 -0.15
CA VAL A 209 -0.56 6.61 1.09
C VAL A 209 0.59 6.64 2.08
N ILE A 210 0.40 7.31 3.20
CA ILE A 210 1.38 7.41 4.28
C ILE A 210 0.86 6.58 5.44
N THR A 211 1.65 5.64 5.96
CA THR A 211 1.26 4.85 7.13
C THR A 211 2.04 5.28 8.37
N THR A 212 1.38 5.19 9.52
CA THR A 212 1.99 5.38 10.84
C THR A 212 1.33 4.45 11.86
N THR A 213 2.10 4.00 12.83
CA THR A 213 1.61 3.28 14.02
C THR A 213 1.35 4.22 15.19
N GLY A 214 1.80 5.48 15.09
CA GLY A 214 1.66 6.47 16.16
C GLY A 214 2.76 6.37 17.22
N GLU A 215 3.86 5.66 16.93
CA GLU A 215 5.03 5.60 17.84
C GLU A 215 5.66 6.98 18.06
N ARG A 216 5.52 7.86 17.07
CA ARG A 216 5.95 9.25 17.13
C ARG A 216 4.93 10.16 16.44
N ASP A 217 4.73 11.35 16.98
CA ASP A 217 3.89 12.37 16.38
C ASP A 217 4.52 12.90 15.08
N LEU A 218 3.68 13.07 14.06
CA LEU A 218 4.07 13.69 12.81
C LEU A 218 3.86 15.21 12.87
N PRO A 219 4.67 16.00 12.12
CA PRO A 219 4.51 17.45 12.07
C PRO A 219 3.08 17.86 11.70
N SER A 220 2.52 18.82 12.43
CA SER A 220 1.15 19.29 12.24
C SER A 220 0.90 19.80 10.82
N ASP A 221 1.91 20.37 10.17
CA ASP A 221 1.86 20.84 8.79
C ASP A 221 1.63 19.72 7.79
N LEU A 222 2.25 18.56 7.98
CA LEU A 222 2.02 17.39 7.16
C LEU A 222 0.61 16.82 7.41
N VAL A 223 0.25 16.62 8.68
CA VAL A 223 -1.08 16.07 9.07
C VAL A 223 -2.21 16.91 8.49
N ARG A 224 -2.13 18.23 8.58
CA ARG A 224 -3.12 19.17 8.08
C ARG A 224 -3.30 19.11 6.54
N ARG A 225 -2.27 18.68 5.81
CA ARG A 225 -2.29 18.53 4.35
C ARG A 225 -2.82 17.17 3.89
N CYS A 226 -2.92 16.20 4.80
CA CYS A 226 -3.43 14.86 4.52
C CYS A 226 -4.95 14.76 4.73
N VAL A 227 -5.55 13.78 4.08
CA VAL A 227 -6.82 13.20 4.52
C VAL A 227 -6.46 12.09 5.51
N THR A 228 -7.00 12.14 6.72
CA THR A 228 -6.68 11.16 7.76
C THR A 228 -7.66 10.01 7.73
N LEU A 229 -7.16 8.78 7.82
CA LEU A 229 -7.94 7.56 7.95
C LEU A 229 -7.39 6.75 9.13
N ARG A 230 -8.25 6.36 10.05
CA ARG A 230 -7.89 5.44 11.12
C ARG A 230 -8.40 4.04 10.77
N THR A 231 -7.48 3.10 10.56
CA THR A 231 -7.85 1.69 10.36
C THR A 231 -8.24 1.05 11.68
N GLN A 232 -9.21 0.15 11.59
CA GLN A 232 -9.67 -0.67 12.71
C GLN A 232 -9.17 -2.10 12.53
N ARG A 233 -9.24 -2.89 13.58
CA ARG A 233 -8.99 -4.33 13.50
C ARG A 233 -9.93 -4.98 12.49
N PRO A 234 -9.47 -5.96 11.71
CA PRO A 234 -10.32 -6.67 10.78
C PRO A 234 -11.42 -7.42 11.53
N GLY A 235 -12.66 -7.16 11.15
CA GLY A 235 -13.82 -7.89 11.66
C GLY A 235 -13.92 -9.31 11.05
N PRO A 236 -14.85 -10.14 11.56
CA PRO A 236 -15.00 -11.54 11.14
C PRO A 236 -15.14 -11.71 9.62
N ASP A 237 -15.94 -10.88 8.97
CA ASP A 237 -16.20 -10.99 7.53
C ASP A 237 -14.95 -10.66 6.70
N LEU A 238 -14.18 -9.67 7.12
CA LEU A 238 -12.92 -9.32 6.47
C LEU A 238 -11.88 -10.43 6.69
N LEU A 239 -11.79 -11.01 7.89
CA LEU A 239 -10.89 -12.14 8.15
C LEU A 239 -11.23 -13.36 7.28
N ARG A 240 -12.51 -13.72 7.13
CA ARG A 240 -12.95 -14.78 6.21
C ARG A 240 -12.58 -14.48 4.76
N ALA A 241 -12.81 -13.24 4.31
CA ALA A 241 -12.44 -12.83 2.96
C ALA A 241 -10.92 -12.87 2.73
N ILE A 242 -10.12 -12.48 3.72
CA ILE A 242 -8.66 -12.59 3.68
C ILE A 242 -8.24 -14.07 3.59
N ALA A 243 -8.81 -14.94 4.43
CA ALA A 243 -8.53 -16.37 4.40
C ALA A 243 -8.81 -16.98 3.01
N ALA A 244 -9.98 -16.70 2.44
CA ALA A 244 -10.40 -17.22 1.13
C ALA A 244 -9.49 -16.74 -0.02
N ASN A 245 -8.99 -15.51 0.04
CA ASN A 245 -8.08 -14.96 -0.97
C ASN A 245 -6.63 -15.45 -0.78
N ARG A 246 -6.21 -15.71 0.46
CA ARG A 246 -4.84 -16.12 0.80
C ARG A 246 -4.64 -17.63 0.63
N PHE A 247 -5.68 -18.42 0.90
CA PHE A 247 -5.66 -19.88 0.88
C PHE A 247 -6.79 -20.43 -0.02
N PRO A 248 -6.81 -20.08 -1.33
CA PRO A 248 -7.81 -20.62 -2.22
C PRO A 248 -7.66 -22.14 -2.36
N ALA A 249 -8.77 -22.85 -2.41
CA ALA A 249 -8.75 -24.27 -2.76
C ALA A 249 -8.29 -24.43 -4.21
N GLU A 250 -7.25 -25.24 -4.43
CA GLU A 250 -6.69 -25.56 -5.74
C GLU A 250 -6.61 -27.08 -5.94
N PRO A 251 -6.59 -27.56 -7.18
CA PRO A 251 -6.41 -29.00 -7.45
C PRO A 251 -5.12 -29.52 -6.78
N GLY A 252 -5.26 -30.50 -5.88
CA GLY A 252 -4.14 -31.07 -5.13
C GLY A 252 -3.68 -30.28 -3.90
N ARG A 253 -4.27 -29.13 -3.63
CA ARG A 253 -4.01 -28.33 -2.42
C ARG A 253 -5.33 -27.78 -1.87
N PRO A 254 -6.04 -28.58 -1.06
CA PRO A 254 -7.25 -28.08 -0.41
C PRO A 254 -6.86 -26.91 0.52
N GLY A 255 -7.68 -25.85 0.50
CA GLY A 255 -7.54 -24.79 1.49
C GLY A 255 -7.84 -25.30 2.91
N PRO A 256 -7.67 -24.46 3.95
CA PRO A 256 -8.08 -24.82 5.29
C PRO A 256 -9.57 -25.16 5.34
N ALA A 257 -9.95 -26.14 6.15
CA ALA A 257 -11.35 -26.51 6.31
C ALA A 257 -12.18 -25.31 6.81
N PRO A 258 -13.43 -25.13 6.34
CA PRO A 258 -14.29 -24.03 6.77
C PRO A 258 -14.41 -23.91 8.29
N ASP A 259 -14.58 -25.04 8.98
CA ASP A 259 -14.68 -25.07 10.44
C ASP A 259 -13.39 -24.56 11.13
N ALA A 260 -12.21 -24.83 10.54
CA ALA A 260 -10.94 -24.29 11.02
C ALA A 260 -10.87 -22.78 10.80
N VAL A 261 -11.32 -22.29 9.66
CA VAL A 261 -11.36 -20.85 9.38
C VAL A 261 -12.25 -20.15 10.41
N ASP A 262 -13.47 -20.67 10.66
CA ASP A 262 -14.39 -20.07 11.62
C ASP A 262 -13.84 -20.12 13.05
N ALA A 263 -13.21 -21.20 13.46
CA ALA A 263 -12.59 -21.33 14.77
C ALA A 263 -11.46 -20.31 14.96
N PHE A 264 -10.58 -20.11 13.97
CA PHE A 264 -9.51 -19.12 14.05
C PHE A 264 -10.02 -17.68 13.93
N VAL A 265 -11.11 -17.42 13.19
CA VAL A 265 -11.79 -16.12 13.18
C VAL A 265 -12.32 -15.78 14.57
N GLU A 266 -12.93 -16.73 15.27
CA GLU A 266 -13.41 -16.53 16.64
C GLU A 266 -12.25 -16.20 17.59
N ARG A 267 -11.14 -16.93 17.51
CA ARG A 267 -9.94 -16.65 18.32
C ARG A 267 -9.35 -15.27 18.00
N ALA A 268 -9.23 -14.92 16.71
CA ALA A 268 -8.68 -13.63 16.28
C ALA A 268 -9.54 -12.45 16.73
N THR A 269 -10.85 -12.61 16.76
CA THR A 269 -11.75 -11.56 17.22
C THR A 269 -11.78 -11.42 18.75
N ALA A 270 -11.55 -12.49 19.48
CA ALA A 270 -11.48 -12.50 20.95
C ALA A 270 -10.12 -12.04 21.49
N THR A 271 -9.04 -12.11 20.69
CA THR A 271 -7.69 -11.78 21.13
C THR A 271 -7.41 -10.28 20.97
N GLU A 272 -6.77 -9.66 21.95
CA GLU A 272 -6.27 -8.29 21.85
C GLU A 272 -4.92 -8.23 21.10
N GLY A 273 -4.60 -7.07 20.53
CA GLY A 273 -3.33 -6.84 19.82
C GLY A 273 -3.33 -7.18 18.32
N PRO A 274 -2.16 -7.23 17.67
CA PRO A 274 -2.01 -7.51 16.25
C PRO A 274 -2.22 -9.00 15.97
N VAL A 275 -3.40 -9.36 15.48
CA VAL A 275 -3.82 -10.76 15.31
C VAL A 275 -3.69 -11.29 13.88
N LEU A 276 -3.50 -10.42 12.87
CA LEU A 276 -3.60 -10.83 11.48
C LEU A 276 -2.50 -11.82 11.07
N GLU A 277 -1.25 -11.58 11.45
CA GLU A 277 -0.13 -12.48 11.17
C GLU A 277 -0.37 -13.84 11.82
N ARG A 278 -0.68 -13.84 13.11
CA ARG A 278 -1.02 -15.04 13.88
C ARG A 278 -2.17 -15.83 13.25
N PHE A 279 -3.21 -15.14 12.81
CA PHE A 279 -4.34 -15.74 12.11
C PHE A 279 -3.91 -16.41 10.80
N LEU A 280 -3.07 -15.74 10.00
CA LEU A 280 -2.57 -16.29 8.73
C LEU A 280 -1.64 -17.49 8.96
N ASP A 281 -0.79 -17.46 9.98
CA ASP A 281 0.10 -18.55 10.32
C ASP A 281 -0.68 -19.78 10.80
N ALA A 282 -1.69 -19.59 11.66
CA ALA A 282 -2.56 -20.68 12.11
C ALA A 282 -3.32 -21.33 10.92
N LEU A 283 -3.85 -20.52 10.00
CA LEU A 283 -4.50 -21.00 8.79
C LEU A 283 -3.52 -21.73 7.86
N ARG A 284 -2.28 -21.28 7.78
CA ARG A 284 -1.24 -21.95 7.00
C ARG A 284 -0.97 -23.35 7.54
N LEU A 285 -0.77 -23.48 8.85
CA LEU A 285 -0.57 -24.77 9.51
C LEU A 285 -1.79 -25.69 9.32
N ALA A 286 -2.99 -25.14 9.40
CA ALA A 286 -4.21 -25.91 9.16
C ALA A 286 -4.31 -26.41 7.69
N ALA A 287 -3.95 -25.56 6.72
CA ALA A 287 -3.93 -25.93 5.29
C ALA A 287 -2.86 -26.97 4.96
N ASP A 288 -1.76 -27.01 5.71
CA ASP A 288 -0.68 -27.98 5.56
C ASP A 288 -0.97 -29.30 6.34
N GLY A 289 -2.16 -29.46 6.94
CA GLY A 289 -2.60 -30.70 7.63
C GLY A 289 -2.12 -30.83 9.08
N VAL A 290 -1.42 -29.83 9.62
CA VAL A 290 -0.91 -29.89 11.01
C VAL A 290 -2.06 -29.94 12.03
N LEU A 291 -3.17 -29.26 11.75
CA LEU A 291 -4.34 -29.25 12.62
C LEU A 291 -4.93 -30.67 12.79
N GLN A 292 -5.01 -31.44 11.71
CA GLN A 292 -5.50 -32.82 11.74
C GLN A 292 -4.53 -33.73 12.52
N ALA A 293 -3.23 -33.57 12.29
CA ALA A 293 -2.22 -34.36 13.00
C ALA A 293 -2.23 -34.08 14.52
N VAL A 294 -2.46 -32.84 14.93
CA VAL A 294 -2.60 -32.49 16.36
C VAL A 294 -3.92 -33.02 16.93
N ALA A 295 -5.01 -33.01 16.14
CA ALA A 295 -6.32 -33.48 16.56
C ALA A 295 -6.43 -35.01 16.66
N GLU A 296 -5.59 -35.81 15.99
CA GLU A 296 -5.56 -37.27 16.07
C GLU A 296 -5.31 -37.81 17.49
N GLY A 297 -4.71 -36.98 18.36
CA GLY A 297 -4.43 -37.30 19.76
C GLY A 297 -5.43 -36.75 20.78
N GLY A 298 -6.46 -35.97 20.36
CA GLY A 298 -7.30 -35.23 21.30
C GLY A 298 -8.55 -34.60 20.68
N ASN A 299 -9.11 -33.60 21.42
CA ASN A 299 -10.28 -32.84 21.01
C ASN A 299 -9.90 -31.79 19.96
N TRP A 300 -10.70 -31.65 18.90
CA TRP A 300 -10.59 -30.62 17.86
C TRP A 300 -10.36 -29.21 18.42
N GLN A 301 -11.11 -28.84 19.46
CA GLN A 301 -11.02 -27.53 20.07
C GLN A 301 -9.64 -27.29 20.73
N GLU A 302 -9.09 -28.36 21.37
CA GLU A 302 -7.75 -28.30 21.95
C GLU A 302 -6.67 -28.18 20.88
N ALA A 303 -6.85 -28.81 19.71
CA ALA A 303 -5.93 -28.66 18.60
C ALA A 303 -5.92 -27.23 18.04
N VAL A 304 -7.09 -26.62 17.89
CA VAL A 304 -7.22 -25.20 17.48
C VAL A 304 -6.53 -24.28 18.51
N ASP A 305 -6.76 -24.50 19.80
CA ASP A 305 -6.12 -23.70 20.86
C ASP A 305 -4.62 -23.88 20.87
N THR A 306 -4.15 -25.09 20.66
CA THR A 306 -2.70 -25.41 20.60
C THR A 306 -2.05 -24.67 19.42
N LEU A 307 -2.61 -24.77 18.21
CA LEU A 307 -2.08 -24.04 17.05
C LEU A 307 -2.10 -22.54 17.29
N TRP A 308 -3.20 -22.03 17.87
CA TRP A 308 -3.30 -20.61 18.19
C TRP A 308 -2.26 -20.15 19.19
N GLN A 309 -1.90 -20.98 20.17
CA GLN A 309 -0.82 -20.70 21.12
C GLN A 309 0.56 -20.72 20.47
N TRP A 310 0.83 -21.69 19.58
CA TRP A 310 2.11 -21.78 18.88
C TRP A 310 2.41 -20.60 17.97
N THR A 311 1.37 -19.95 17.44
CA THR A 311 1.50 -18.74 16.63
C THR A 311 1.52 -17.43 17.45
N ALA A 312 1.44 -17.52 18.77
CA ALA A 312 1.58 -16.36 19.65
C ALA A 312 3.05 -15.94 19.74
N PRO A 313 3.34 -14.62 19.75
CA PRO A 313 4.67 -14.17 20.13
C PRO A 313 4.93 -14.58 21.60
N GLU A 314 6.14 -15.05 21.89
CA GLU A 314 6.55 -15.25 23.28
C GLU A 314 6.55 -13.89 23.99
N GLU A 315 5.88 -13.81 25.13
CA GLU A 315 5.97 -12.63 25.99
C GLU A 315 7.40 -12.51 26.51
N PRO A 316 8.03 -11.33 26.42
CA PRO A 316 9.41 -11.13 26.86
C PRO A 316 9.59 -11.23 28.38
#